data_e564b66a1a9256156fe521bcf36ec3c5
#
_entry.id   e564b66a1a9256156fe521bcf36ec3c5
#
_cell.length_a   1.000
_cell.length_b   1.000
_cell.length_c   1.000
_cell.angle_alpha   90.00
_cell.angle_beta   90.00
_cell.angle_gamma   90.00
#
_symmetry.space_group_name_H-M   'P 1'
#
loop_
_entity.id
_entity.type
_entity.pdbx_description
1 polymer ?
#
loop_
_entity_poly.entity_id
_entity_poly.type
_entity_poly.pdbx_seq_one_letter_code
_entity_poly.pdbx_strand_id
1 'polypeptide(L)'
;MISRRMVIGGGLFALAATGGAAAYLAPTAAEDVMTPPEALEAARAGDILLVDIRRPDEWAATGVPEGAVPIDLRRDDFAEAVRAARASNDQPVALICARGVRSRRTTVSLDEAGIAPIIDIPEGMLGSFAGPGWLERNLPVVSWNA
;
A
#
# COMPACT_ATOMS: atom_id res chain seq x y z
N MET A 1 68.60 -45.63 12.25
CA MET A 1 67.39 -46.01 11.54
C MET A 1 66.57 -44.76 11.31
N ILE A 2 66.55 -44.35 10.17
CA ILE A 2 65.86 -43.47 9.30
C ILE A 2 64.85 -42.50 9.97
N SER A 3 65.33 -41.29 10.09
CA SER A 3 64.54 -40.10 10.39
C SER A 3 64.03 -39.47 9.08
N ARG A 4 62.75 -39.36 8.90
CA ARG A 4 62.17 -38.57 7.82
C ARG A 4 61.72 -37.22 8.30
N ARG A 5 62.49 -36.21 7.94
CA ARG A 5 62.16 -34.80 8.08
C ARG A 5 61.08 -34.45 7.03
N MET A 6 59.95 -34.03 7.50
CA MET A 6 58.89 -33.45 6.67
C MET A 6 58.97 -31.94 6.76
N VAL A 7 59.36 -31.30 5.67
CA VAL A 7 59.37 -29.88 5.52
C VAL A 7 57.98 -29.45 5.13
N ILE A 8 57.28 -28.70 6.02
CA ILE A 8 56.02 -28.10 5.70
C ILE A 8 56.29 -26.69 5.20
N GLY A 9 56.18 -26.50 3.89
CA GLY A 9 56.21 -25.18 3.27
C GLY A 9 54.97 -24.39 3.63
N GLY A 10 55.21 -23.21 4.30
CA GLY A 10 54.16 -22.28 4.57
C GLY A 10 53.73 -21.53 3.31
N GLY A 11 52.54 -21.79 2.85
CA GLY A 11 51.89 -20.94 1.86
C GLY A 11 51.04 -19.91 2.54
N LEU A 12 51.46 -18.63 2.52
CA LEU A 12 50.64 -17.51 2.88
C LEU A 12 49.58 -17.33 1.80
N PHE A 13 48.37 -17.76 2.07
CA PHE A 13 47.22 -17.35 1.27
C PHE A 13 46.75 -15.98 1.79
N ALA A 14 47.05 -14.93 1.08
CA ALA A 14 46.41 -13.64 1.25
C ALA A 14 44.98 -13.73 0.74
N LEU A 15 44.02 -13.84 1.65
CA LEU A 15 42.62 -13.63 1.35
C LEU A 15 42.38 -12.16 1.07
N ALA A 16 42.34 -11.81 -0.21
CA ALA A 16 41.79 -10.53 -0.64
C ALA A 16 40.29 -10.53 -0.31
N ALA A 17 39.92 -9.84 0.77
CA ALA A 17 38.53 -9.52 1.04
C ALA A 17 38.07 -8.50 0.00
N THR A 18 37.49 -8.97 -1.09
CA THR A 18 36.69 -8.13 -1.97
C THR A 18 35.42 -7.80 -1.21
N GLY A 19 35.39 -6.63 -0.59
CA GLY A 19 34.20 -6.06 -0.01
C GLY A 19 33.21 -5.75 -1.11
N GLY A 20 32.38 -6.73 -1.46
CA GLY A 20 31.17 -6.50 -2.19
C GLY A 20 30.25 -5.70 -1.28
N ALA A 21 30.07 -4.43 -1.55
CA ALA A 21 28.97 -3.66 -1.00
C ALA A 21 27.70 -4.33 -1.52
N ALA A 22 27.15 -5.26 -0.74
CA ALA A 22 25.78 -5.70 -0.93
C ALA A 22 24.95 -4.45 -0.71
N ALA A 23 24.47 -3.85 -1.80
CA ALA A 23 23.42 -2.86 -1.72
C ALA A 23 22.26 -3.58 -1.01
N TYR A 24 22.07 -3.24 0.26
CA TYR A 24 20.87 -3.59 0.99
C TYR A 24 19.76 -2.83 0.28
N LEU A 25 19.13 -3.48 -0.69
CA LEU A 25 17.81 -3.08 -1.13
C LEU A 25 16.96 -3.28 0.11
N ALA A 26 16.67 -2.20 0.81
CA ALA A 26 15.62 -2.20 1.81
C ALA A 26 14.42 -2.86 1.13
N PRO A 27 13.75 -3.84 1.76
CA PRO A 27 12.52 -4.35 1.21
C PRO A 27 11.64 -3.12 0.98
N THR A 28 11.35 -2.82 -0.28
CA THR A 28 10.23 -1.95 -0.59
C THR A 28 9.07 -2.61 0.12
N ALA A 29 8.49 -1.91 1.09
CA ALA A 29 7.31 -2.41 1.78
C ALA A 29 6.42 -2.97 0.69
N ALA A 30 6.14 -4.26 0.73
CA ALA A 30 5.22 -4.87 -0.21
C ALA A 30 3.98 -4.00 -0.09
N GLU A 31 3.61 -3.32 -1.18
CA GLU A 31 2.42 -2.49 -1.17
C GLU A 31 1.30 -3.44 -0.80
N ASP A 32 0.73 -3.29 0.39
CA ASP A 32 -0.43 -4.05 0.78
C ASP A 32 -1.54 -3.67 -0.19
N VAL A 33 -2.01 -4.64 -0.94
CA VAL A 33 -3.06 -4.44 -1.94
C VAL A 33 -4.28 -5.29 -1.60
N MET A 34 -5.43 -4.79 -2.00
CA MET A 34 -6.72 -5.44 -1.75
C MET A 34 -7.60 -5.31 -3.00
N THR A 35 -8.36 -6.34 -3.29
CA THR A 35 -9.39 -6.26 -4.34
C THR A 35 -10.63 -5.54 -3.83
N PRO A 36 -11.47 -4.96 -4.70
CA PRO A 36 -12.71 -4.31 -4.28
C PRO A 36 -13.66 -5.19 -3.45
N PRO A 37 -13.88 -6.50 -3.75
CA PRO A 37 -14.67 -7.35 -2.88
C PRO A 37 -14.11 -7.54 -1.47
N GLU A 38 -12.80 -7.75 -1.36
CA GLU A 38 -12.13 -7.87 -0.07
C GLU A 38 -12.24 -6.57 0.74
N ALA A 39 -12.08 -5.43 0.07
CA ALA A 39 -12.22 -4.11 0.71
C ALA A 39 -13.64 -3.86 1.23
N LEU A 40 -14.67 -4.26 0.47
CA LEU A 40 -16.07 -4.16 0.90
C LEU A 40 -16.31 -4.98 2.17
N GLU A 41 -15.84 -6.22 2.19
CA GLU A 41 -16.02 -7.10 3.35
C GLU A 41 -15.26 -6.60 4.58
N ALA A 42 -14.01 -6.17 4.41
CA ALA A 42 -13.21 -5.63 5.49
C ALA A 42 -13.78 -4.31 6.04
N ALA A 43 -14.33 -3.45 5.17
CA ALA A 43 -15.00 -2.22 5.60
C ALA A 43 -16.28 -2.51 6.38
N ARG A 44 -17.09 -3.48 5.94
CA ARG A 44 -18.30 -3.93 6.65
C ARG A 44 -17.99 -4.51 8.03
N ALA A 45 -16.88 -5.23 8.14
CA ALA A 45 -16.42 -5.79 9.41
C ALA A 45 -15.82 -4.74 10.36
N GLY A 46 -15.48 -3.54 9.85
CA GLY A 46 -14.78 -2.50 10.61
C GLY A 46 -13.26 -2.75 10.74
N ASP A 47 -12.74 -3.70 9.98
CA ASP A 47 -11.32 -4.05 10.02
C ASP A 47 -10.42 -3.00 9.37
N ILE A 48 -10.98 -2.21 8.45
CA ILE A 48 -10.29 -1.12 7.76
C ILE A 48 -11.11 0.17 7.78
N LEU A 49 -10.44 1.29 7.63
CA LEU A 49 -11.04 2.52 7.15
C LEU A 49 -10.92 2.54 5.62
N LEU A 50 -12.02 2.38 4.90
CA LEU A 50 -12.05 2.53 3.45
C LEU A 50 -12.25 4.01 3.10
N VAL A 51 -11.35 4.58 2.30
CA VAL A 51 -11.40 6.00 1.91
C VAL A 51 -11.48 6.12 0.39
N ASP A 52 -12.53 6.76 -0.10
CA ASP A 52 -12.63 7.18 -1.48
C ASP A 52 -12.00 8.56 -1.66
N ILE A 53 -10.81 8.59 -2.25
CA ILE A 53 -10.00 9.81 -2.40
C ILE A 53 -10.28 10.60 -3.68
N ARG A 54 -11.36 10.25 -4.39
CA ARG A 54 -11.76 10.96 -5.60
C ARG A 54 -12.29 12.37 -5.30
N ARG A 55 -12.71 13.04 -6.33
CA ARG A 55 -13.31 14.37 -6.22
C ARG A 55 -14.83 14.29 -6.04
N PRO A 56 -15.47 15.34 -5.49
CA PRO A 56 -16.92 15.39 -5.33
C PRO A 56 -17.71 15.18 -6.63
N ASP A 57 -17.22 15.68 -7.77
CA ASP A 57 -17.87 15.45 -9.06
C ASP A 57 -17.87 13.98 -9.49
N GLU A 58 -16.80 13.24 -9.14
CA GLU A 58 -16.71 11.80 -9.39
C GLU A 58 -17.65 11.01 -8.47
N TRP A 59 -17.78 11.42 -7.20
CA TRP A 59 -18.74 10.81 -6.25
C TRP A 59 -20.19 11.05 -6.68
N ALA A 60 -20.50 12.26 -7.15
CA ALA A 60 -21.83 12.58 -7.64
C ALA A 60 -22.21 11.78 -8.87
N ALA A 61 -21.23 11.50 -9.75
CA ALA A 61 -21.47 10.76 -11.00
C ALA A 61 -21.72 9.27 -10.78
N THR A 62 -21.05 8.62 -9.82
CA THR A 62 -21.07 7.16 -9.66
C THR A 62 -21.55 6.67 -8.31
N GLY A 63 -21.71 7.55 -7.33
CA GLY A 63 -21.79 7.18 -5.93
C GLY A 63 -20.41 6.90 -5.31
N VAL A 64 -20.41 6.61 -4.03
CA VAL A 64 -19.27 6.26 -3.19
C VAL A 64 -19.36 4.78 -2.84
N PRO A 65 -18.27 4.02 -2.78
CA PRO A 65 -18.32 2.64 -2.32
C PRO A 65 -19.04 2.52 -0.98
N GLU A 66 -19.90 1.50 -0.84
CA GLU A 66 -20.53 1.24 0.46
C GLU A 66 -19.47 1.03 1.54
N GLY A 67 -19.64 1.72 2.67
CA GLY A 67 -18.70 1.67 3.78
C GLY A 67 -17.47 2.59 3.63
N ALA A 68 -17.31 3.27 2.50
CA ALA A 68 -16.22 4.22 2.32
C ALA A 68 -16.55 5.60 2.89
N VAL A 69 -15.53 6.26 3.41
CA VAL A 69 -15.56 7.67 3.77
C VAL A 69 -14.99 8.47 2.59
N PRO A 70 -15.77 9.37 1.96
CA PRO A 70 -15.26 10.21 0.89
C PRO A 70 -14.42 11.35 1.47
N ILE A 71 -13.15 11.41 1.08
CA ILE A 71 -12.24 12.49 1.46
C ILE A 71 -11.49 12.93 0.22
N ASP A 72 -11.77 14.15 -0.26
CA ASP A 72 -11.10 14.69 -1.45
C ASP A 72 -9.59 14.83 -1.22
N LEU A 73 -8.79 14.13 -2.03
CA LEU A 73 -7.33 14.14 -1.94
C LEU A 73 -6.71 15.54 -2.03
N ARG A 74 -7.42 16.50 -2.65
CA ARG A 74 -6.94 17.88 -2.84
C ARG A 74 -7.07 18.77 -1.61
N ARG A 75 -7.65 18.28 -0.53
CA ARG A 75 -7.75 19.04 0.73
C ARG A 75 -6.36 19.29 1.28
N ASP A 76 -6.13 20.50 1.79
CA ASP A 76 -4.88 20.85 2.46
C ASP A 76 -4.66 20.05 3.75
N ASP A 77 -5.76 19.67 4.42
CA ASP A 77 -5.78 18.87 5.66
C ASP A 77 -6.07 17.38 5.42
N PHE A 78 -5.78 16.85 4.23
CA PHE A 78 -6.15 15.48 3.84
C PHE A 78 -5.64 14.42 4.84
N ALA A 79 -4.37 14.47 5.21
CA ALA A 79 -3.80 13.51 6.16
C ALA A 79 -4.45 13.58 7.54
N GLU A 80 -4.74 14.78 8.03
CA GLU A 80 -5.45 15.00 9.30
C GLU A 80 -6.89 14.47 9.22
N ALA A 81 -7.57 14.68 8.11
CA ALA A 81 -8.93 14.16 7.89
C ALA A 81 -8.93 12.62 7.89
N VAL A 82 -7.94 11.98 7.27
CA VAL A 82 -7.79 10.53 7.31
C VAL A 82 -7.53 10.05 8.75
N ARG A 83 -6.63 10.69 9.49
CA ARG A 83 -6.39 10.35 10.90
C ARG A 83 -7.65 10.45 11.74
N ALA A 84 -8.40 11.54 11.58
CA ALA A 84 -9.63 11.78 12.34
C ALA A 84 -10.74 10.77 12.02
N ALA A 85 -10.75 10.21 10.82
CA ALA A 85 -11.73 9.21 10.40
C ALA A 85 -11.42 7.79 10.91
N ARG A 86 -10.19 7.53 11.36
CA ARG A 86 -9.79 6.20 11.90
C ARG A 86 -10.44 5.96 13.26
N ALA A 87 -10.87 4.72 13.50
CA ALA A 87 -11.36 4.29 14.81
C ALA A 87 -10.22 4.18 15.85
N SER A 88 -9.01 3.87 15.40
CA SER A 88 -7.80 3.82 16.22
C SER A 88 -6.56 4.10 15.37
N ASN A 89 -5.44 4.39 16.01
CA ASN A 89 -4.18 4.62 15.29
C ASN A 89 -3.65 3.38 14.57
N ASP A 90 -4.10 2.20 14.94
CA ASP A 90 -3.68 0.93 14.36
C ASP A 90 -4.64 0.43 13.27
N GLN A 91 -5.79 1.08 13.09
CA GLN A 91 -6.73 0.68 12.04
C GLN A 91 -6.11 0.90 10.66
N PRO A 92 -5.98 -0.15 9.83
CA PRO A 92 -5.51 0.01 8.46
C PRO A 92 -6.40 0.94 7.64
N VAL A 93 -5.79 1.71 6.75
CA VAL A 93 -6.48 2.60 5.82
C VAL A 93 -6.37 2.04 4.41
N ALA A 94 -7.50 1.73 3.79
CA ALA A 94 -7.55 1.31 2.40
C ALA A 94 -8.00 2.46 1.51
N LEU A 95 -7.25 2.71 0.43
CA LEU A 95 -7.49 3.83 -0.47
C LEU A 95 -8.03 3.35 -1.81
N ILE A 96 -9.12 3.96 -2.26
CA ILE A 96 -9.67 3.75 -3.59
C ILE A 96 -9.77 5.08 -4.36
N CYS A 97 -9.36 5.06 -5.62
CA CYS A 97 -9.57 6.16 -6.55
C CYS A 97 -10.28 5.67 -7.83
N ALA A 98 -10.21 6.39 -8.93
CA ALA A 98 -10.87 5.96 -10.16
C ALA A 98 -10.21 4.72 -10.79
N ARG A 99 -8.87 4.73 -10.94
CA ARG A 99 -8.10 3.72 -11.68
C ARG A 99 -6.78 3.33 -11.04
N GLY A 100 -6.63 3.49 -9.74
CA GLY A 100 -5.45 3.07 -8.97
C GLY A 100 -4.24 4.00 -9.03
N VAL A 101 -4.20 5.02 -9.88
CA VAL A 101 -3.03 5.89 -10.02
C VAL A 101 -2.86 6.84 -8.83
N ARG A 102 -3.94 7.50 -8.43
CA ARG A 102 -3.92 8.44 -7.29
C ARG A 102 -3.73 7.70 -5.97
N SER A 103 -4.46 6.60 -5.76
CA SER A 103 -4.38 5.82 -4.52
C SER A 103 -2.96 5.30 -4.28
N ARG A 104 -2.33 4.72 -5.30
CA ARG A 104 -0.95 4.25 -5.19
C ARG A 104 0.05 5.33 -4.77
N ARG A 105 -0.07 6.55 -5.33
CA ARG A 105 0.80 7.67 -4.93
C ARG A 105 0.51 8.13 -3.51
N THR A 106 -0.76 8.11 -3.13
CA THR A 106 -1.20 8.57 -1.82
C THR A 106 -0.78 7.60 -0.71
N THR A 107 -0.64 6.30 -0.98
CA THR A 107 -0.10 5.35 0.01
C THR A 107 1.26 5.80 0.52
N VAL A 108 2.16 6.19 -0.37
CA VAL A 108 3.49 6.68 -0.02
C VAL A 108 3.41 7.95 0.83
N SER A 109 2.60 8.93 0.41
CA SER A 109 2.48 10.20 1.13
C SER A 109 1.89 10.05 2.53
N LEU A 110 0.94 9.14 2.72
CA LEU A 110 0.36 8.88 4.04
C LEU A 110 1.32 8.10 4.95
N ASP A 111 2.07 7.16 4.41
CA ASP A 111 3.11 6.44 5.17
C ASP A 111 4.19 7.41 5.67
N GLU A 112 4.67 8.31 4.79
CA GLU A 112 5.60 9.38 5.16
C GLU A 112 5.02 10.34 6.23
N ALA A 113 3.71 10.52 6.23
CA ALA A 113 2.99 11.29 7.26
C ALA A 113 2.76 10.49 8.57
N GLY A 114 3.24 9.26 8.66
CA GLY A 114 3.09 8.39 9.82
C GLY A 114 1.71 7.77 9.99
N ILE A 115 0.96 7.63 8.88
CA ILE A 115 -0.32 6.91 8.85
C ILE A 115 -0.07 5.53 8.22
N ALA A 116 -0.08 4.51 9.05
CA ALA A 116 0.13 3.13 8.66
C ALA A 116 -0.74 2.19 9.52
N PRO A 117 -1.05 0.97 9.06
CA PRO A 117 -0.81 0.45 7.71
C PRO A 117 -1.71 1.10 6.64
N ILE A 118 -1.20 1.18 5.41
CA ILE A 118 -1.95 1.67 4.24
C ILE A 118 -2.08 0.55 3.21
N ILE A 119 -3.27 0.41 2.64
CA ILE A 119 -3.62 -0.60 1.64
C ILE A 119 -4.07 0.12 0.38
N ASP A 120 -3.55 -0.27 -0.78
CA ASP A 120 -4.03 0.23 -2.07
C ASP A 120 -5.12 -0.69 -2.64
N ILE A 121 -6.12 -0.10 -3.30
CA ILE A 121 -7.10 -0.83 -4.10
C ILE A 121 -6.84 -0.50 -5.58
N PRO A 122 -5.90 -1.21 -6.23
CA PRO A 122 -5.37 -0.81 -7.53
C PRO A 122 -6.38 -0.90 -8.68
N GLU A 123 -7.44 -1.69 -8.55
CA GLU A 123 -8.51 -1.73 -9.55
C GLU A 123 -9.26 -0.40 -9.64
N GLY A 124 -9.43 0.27 -8.51
CA GLY A 124 -10.22 1.49 -8.43
C GLY A 124 -11.71 1.29 -8.66
N MET A 125 -12.41 2.40 -8.88
CA MET A 125 -13.85 2.38 -9.18
C MET A 125 -14.14 1.92 -10.61
N LEU A 126 -13.31 2.31 -11.57
CA LEU A 126 -13.55 2.18 -13.01
C LEU A 126 -12.73 1.07 -13.68
N GLY A 127 -11.92 0.35 -12.91
CA GLY A 127 -11.02 -0.65 -13.43
C GLY A 127 -9.64 -0.11 -13.86
N SER A 128 -8.68 -1.02 -13.92
CA SER A 128 -7.30 -0.79 -14.30
C SER A 128 -6.67 -2.09 -14.82
N PHE A 129 -5.33 -2.11 -14.97
CA PHE A 129 -4.61 -3.36 -15.25
C PHE A 129 -4.77 -4.42 -14.16
N ALA A 130 -5.12 -4.02 -12.93
CA ALA A 130 -5.30 -4.92 -11.79
C ALA A 130 -6.63 -5.67 -11.83
N GLY A 131 -7.65 -5.13 -12.51
CA GLY A 131 -8.94 -5.77 -12.63
C GLY A 131 -10.09 -4.82 -13.03
N PRO A 132 -11.33 -5.32 -13.04
CA PRO A 132 -12.48 -4.62 -13.63
C PRO A 132 -12.95 -3.40 -12.81
N GLY A 133 -12.61 -3.33 -11.52
CA GLY A 133 -13.02 -2.23 -10.66
C GLY A 133 -14.34 -2.43 -9.94
N TRP A 134 -14.61 -1.55 -8.99
CA TRP A 134 -15.77 -1.62 -8.10
C TRP A 134 -17.11 -1.69 -8.84
N LEU A 135 -17.29 -0.81 -9.83
CA LEU A 135 -18.57 -0.69 -10.56
C LEU A 135 -18.84 -1.88 -11.48
N GLU A 136 -17.87 -2.34 -12.25
CA GLU A 136 -18.04 -3.48 -13.16
C GLU A 136 -18.23 -4.79 -12.40
N ARG A 137 -17.73 -4.87 -11.17
CA ARG A 137 -17.98 -5.97 -10.24
C ARG A 137 -19.39 -5.93 -9.63
N ASN A 138 -20.19 -4.90 -9.95
CA ASN A 138 -21.53 -4.68 -9.40
C ASN A 138 -21.56 -4.61 -7.86
N LEU A 139 -20.49 -4.10 -7.25
CA LEU A 139 -20.44 -3.89 -5.82
C LEU A 139 -21.29 -2.68 -5.42
N PRO A 140 -21.86 -2.66 -4.21
CA PRO A 140 -22.79 -1.62 -3.81
C PRO A 140 -22.12 -0.26 -3.67
N VAL A 141 -22.84 0.77 -4.09
CA VAL A 141 -22.48 2.17 -3.91
C VAL A 141 -23.61 2.91 -3.18
N VAL A 142 -23.24 3.97 -2.48
CA VAL A 142 -24.16 4.90 -1.84
C VAL A 142 -24.17 6.21 -2.61
N SER A 143 -25.36 6.73 -2.92
CA SER A 143 -25.48 8.03 -3.57
C SER A 143 -24.84 9.12 -2.72
N TRP A 144 -24.07 9.98 -3.37
CA TRP A 144 -23.48 11.14 -2.72
C TRP A 144 -24.15 12.42 -3.23
N ASN A 145 -24.66 13.20 -2.30
CA ASN A 145 -25.26 14.51 -2.57
C ASN A 145 -24.50 15.53 -1.72
N ALA A 146 -23.98 16.55 -2.39
CA ALA A 146 -23.31 17.67 -1.74
C ALA A 146 -24.27 18.50 -0.92
#